data_d6157c3e769cbf1289185ebe82333982
#
_entry.id   d6157c3e769cbf1289185ebe82333982
#
_cell.length_a   1.000
_cell.length_b   1.000
_cell.length_c   1.000
_cell.angle_alpha   90.00
_cell.angle_beta   90.00
_cell.angle_gamma   90.00
#
_symmetry.space_group_name_H-M   'P 1'
#
loop_
_entity.id
_entity.type
_entity.pdbx_description
1 polymer ?
#
loop_
_entity_poly.entity_id
_entity_poly.type
_entity_poly.pdbx_seq_one_letter_code
_entity_poly.pdbx_strand_id
1 'polypeptide(L)'
;KREWINGLYQKILLGDIVARHAIRGDRTIRLLARKVGENVMQPTSLSRFMHIIKSSGESISMPTLKDYLQYMEDNYLLFSLLNYASPISEQETIKKRYYMDNGLLNNFLFKGETKLLENLCAIHLFKRYSNTDEPQLFYYNRNVEVDFYVPQEGMAVQASFDINEAETREREVSALVALNKV
;
A
#
# COMPACT_ATOMS: atom_id res chain seq x y z
N LYS A 1 17.79 -17.81 1.61
CA LYS A 1 17.15 -16.54 2.00
C LYS A 1 15.75 -16.38 1.41
N ARG A 2 15.56 -16.64 0.10
CA ARG A 2 14.25 -16.55 -0.58
C ARG A 2 13.23 -17.58 -0.06
N GLU A 3 13.67 -18.82 0.20
CA GLU A 3 12.84 -19.88 0.78
C GLU A 3 12.31 -19.51 2.18
N TRP A 4 13.14 -18.91 3.01
CA TRP A 4 12.73 -18.45 4.34
C TRP A 4 11.63 -17.37 4.26
N ILE A 5 11.79 -16.38 3.37
CA ILE A 5 10.79 -15.32 3.15
C ILE A 5 9.48 -15.91 2.63
N ASN A 6 9.54 -16.87 1.70
CA ASN A 6 8.37 -17.58 1.21
C ASN A 6 7.69 -18.36 2.35
N GLY A 7 8.46 -19.05 3.20
CA GLY A 7 7.94 -19.74 4.37
C GLY A 7 7.24 -18.79 5.35
N LEU A 8 7.83 -17.62 5.61
CA LEU A 8 7.24 -16.60 6.46
C LEU A 8 5.92 -16.07 5.86
N TYR A 9 5.91 -15.75 4.57
CA TYR A 9 4.68 -15.34 3.87
C TYR A 9 3.58 -16.40 3.97
N GLN A 10 3.91 -17.68 3.74
CA GLN A 10 2.95 -18.78 3.85
C GLN A 10 2.42 -18.91 5.29
N LYS A 11 3.28 -18.75 6.30
CA LYS A 11 2.87 -18.81 7.71
C LYS A 11 1.90 -17.68 8.04
N ILE A 12 2.19 -16.46 7.66
CA ILE A 12 1.30 -15.31 7.90
C ILE A 12 -0.02 -15.51 7.16
N LEU A 13 0.03 -15.78 5.86
CA LEU A 13 -1.19 -15.83 5.05
C LEU A 13 -2.05 -17.04 5.37
N LEU A 14 -1.48 -18.24 5.50
CA LEU A 14 -2.24 -19.47 5.70
C LEU A 14 -2.46 -19.77 7.18
N GLY A 15 -1.43 -19.61 8.01
CA GLY A 15 -1.49 -19.91 9.43
C GLY A 15 -2.26 -18.84 10.20
N ASP A 16 -1.88 -17.58 10.05
CA ASP A 16 -2.45 -16.51 10.86
C ASP A 16 -3.73 -15.92 10.25
N ILE A 17 -3.86 -15.84 8.93
CA ILE A 17 -5.06 -15.25 8.29
C ILE A 17 -6.07 -16.32 7.91
N VAL A 18 -5.73 -17.24 7.00
CA VAL A 18 -6.70 -18.20 6.45
C VAL A 18 -7.24 -19.15 7.55
N ALA A 19 -6.36 -19.70 8.38
CA ALA A 19 -6.76 -20.62 9.44
C ALA A 19 -7.57 -19.91 10.55
N ARG A 20 -7.11 -18.74 11.01
CA ARG A 20 -7.78 -17.98 12.07
C ARG A 20 -9.18 -17.52 11.70
N HIS A 21 -9.39 -17.09 10.44
CA HIS A 21 -10.67 -16.58 9.96
C HIS A 21 -11.51 -17.65 9.23
N ALA A 22 -11.09 -18.93 9.30
CA ALA A 22 -11.78 -20.06 8.67
C ALA A 22 -12.12 -19.82 7.19
N ILE A 23 -11.22 -19.20 6.44
CA ILE A 23 -11.41 -18.85 5.04
C ILE A 23 -11.46 -20.12 4.21
N ARG A 24 -12.58 -20.35 3.54
CA ARG A 24 -12.76 -21.50 2.65
C ARG A 24 -12.10 -21.22 1.29
N GLY A 25 -11.00 -21.94 1.01
CA GLY A 25 -10.23 -21.72 -0.21
C GLY A 25 -9.32 -20.50 -0.14
N ASP A 26 -8.03 -20.71 -0.29
CA ASP A 26 -7.01 -19.67 -0.11
C ASP A 26 -6.63 -18.96 -1.43
N ARG A 27 -7.18 -19.40 -2.56
CA ARG A 27 -6.81 -18.89 -3.88
C ARG A 27 -7.12 -17.41 -4.07
N THR A 28 -8.31 -16.99 -3.70
CA THR A 28 -8.75 -15.59 -3.86
C THR A 28 -7.93 -14.63 -2.98
N ILE A 29 -7.68 -15.00 -1.71
CA ILE A 29 -6.88 -14.16 -0.80
C ILE A 29 -5.41 -14.09 -1.21
N ARG A 30 -4.83 -15.20 -1.71
CA ARG A 30 -3.47 -15.23 -2.29
C ARG A 30 -3.37 -14.31 -3.52
N LEU A 31 -4.38 -14.39 -4.40
CA LEU A 31 -4.45 -13.51 -5.56
C LEU A 31 -4.56 -12.05 -5.15
N LEU A 32 -5.41 -11.73 -4.17
CA LEU A 32 -5.56 -10.38 -3.64
C LEU A 32 -4.23 -9.87 -3.05
N ALA A 33 -3.55 -10.64 -2.19
CA ALA A 33 -2.26 -10.25 -1.63
C ALA A 33 -1.23 -9.95 -2.73
N ARG A 34 -1.12 -10.82 -3.73
CA ARG A 34 -0.27 -10.58 -4.90
C ARG A 34 -0.65 -9.28 -5.63
N LYS A 35 -1.95 -9.06 -5.89
CA LYS A 35 -2.41 -7.87 -6.61
C LYS A 35 -2.22 -6.59 -5.83
N VAL A 36 -2.28 -6.62 -4.51
CA VAL A 36 -1.86 -5.49 -3.67
C VAL A 36 -0.37 -5.19 -3.86
N GLY A 37 0.50 -6.21 -3.85
CA GLY A 37 1.94 -6.03 -4.09
C GLY A 37 2.26 -5.47 -5.49
N GLU A 38 1.57 -5.95 -6.53
CA GLU A 38 1.73 -5.44 -7.89
C GLU A 38 1.27 -3.97 -8.03
N ASN A 39 0.30 -3.52 -7.19
CA ASN A 39 -0.26 -2.17 -7.17
C ASN A 39 0.25 -1.31 -6.00
N VAL A 40 1.29 -1.73 -5.29
CA VAL A 40 1.94 -0.89 -4.29
C VAL A 40 2.34 0.47 -4.90
N MET A 41 2.31 1.56 -4.13
CA MET A 41 2.49 2.96 -4.59
C MET A 41 1.25 3.58 -5.25
N GLN A 42 0.30 2.79 -5.77
CA GLN A 42 -0.83 3.32 -6.52
C GLN A 42 -2.08 3.43 -5.65
N PRO A 43 -2.75 4.60 -5.60
CA PRO A 43 -4.08 4.70 -5.04
C PRO A 43 -5.01 3.71 -5.75
N THR A 44 -5.53 2.74 -5.00
CA THR A 44 -6.34 1.67 -5.61
C THR A 44 -7.66 1.53 -4.87
N SER A 45 -8.75 1.66 -5.64
CA SER A 45 -10.12 1.51 -5.10
C SER A 45 -10.49 0.03 -4.89
N LEU A 46 -11.41 -0.19 -3.96
CA LEU A 46 -11.98 -1.53 -3.73
C LEU A 46 -12.64 -2.09 -4.99
N SER A 47 -13.35 -1.25 -5.75
CA SER A 47 -13.96 -1.64 -7.03
C SER A 47 -12.93 -2.09 -8.06
N ARG A 48 -11.76 -1.43 -8.11
CA ARG A 48 -10.66 -1.84 -8.99
C ARG A 48 -10.10 -3.20 -8.59
N PHE A 49 -9.92 -3.48 -7.30
CA PHE A 49 -9.51 -4.81 -6.85
C PHE A 49 -10.53 -5.89 -7.20
N MET A 50 -11.83 -5.64 -7.01
CA MET A 50 -12.88 -6.57 -7.43
C MET A 50 -12.81 -6.88 -8.92
N HIS A 51 -12.62 -5.86 -9.75
CA HIS A 51 -12.49 -6.03 -11.20
C HIS A 51 -11.25 -6.87 -11.55
N ILE A 52 -10.10 -6.61 -10.92
CA ILE A 52 -8.86 -7.37 -11.11
C ILE A 52 -9.06 -8.84 -10.71
N ILE A 53 -9.68 -9.11 -9.57
CA ILE A 53 -9.97 -10.46 -9.09
C ILE A 53 -10.88 -11.18 -10.10
N LYS A 54 -11.95 -10.52 -10.52
CA LYS A 54 -12.91 -11.07 -11.49
C LYS A 54 -12.26 -11.38 -12.85
N SER A 55 -11.41 -10.49 -13.36
CA SER A 55 -10.68 -10.71 -14.63
C SER A 55 -9.67 -11.86 -14.54
N SER A 56 -9.27 -12.25 -13.34
CA SER A 56 -8.39 -13.41 -13.10
C SER A 56 -9.16 -14.74 -12.91
N GLY A 57 -10.46 -14.74 -13.16
CA GLY A 57 -11.32 -15.94 -13.07
C GLY A 57 -11.81 -16.28 -11.65
N GLU A 58 -11.60 -15.38 -10.69
CA GLU A 58 -12.10 -15.51 -9.32
C GLU A 58 -13.28 -14.57 -9.07
N SER A 59 -14.05 -14.84 -8.03
CA SER A 59 -15.14 -13.96 -7.60
C SER A 59 -15.02 -13.65 -6.11
N ILE A 60 -15.34 -12.41 -5.75
CA ILE A 60 -15.34 -11.96 -4.36
C ILE A 60 -16.44 -10.92 -4.18
N SER A 61 -17.12 -10.95 -3.05
CA SER A 61 -18.06 -9.89 -2.68
C SER A 61 -17.33 -8.68 -2.11
N MET A 62 -17.95 -7.50 -2.16
CA MET A 62 -17.36 -6.28 -1.59
C MET A 62 -17.11 -6.42 -0.07
N PRO A 63 -18.02 -6.95 0.75
CA PRO A 63 -17.74 -7.21 2.16
C PRO A 63 -16.54 -8.13 2.35
N THR A 64 -16.51 -9.26 1.66
CA THR A 64 -15.39 -10.22 1.75
C THR A 64 -14.04 -9.62 1.34
N LEU A 65 -14.03 -8.75 0.30
CA LEU A 65 -12.82 -8.04 -0.10
C LEU A 65 -12.32 -7.12 1.00
N LYS A 66 -13.23 -6.36 1.64
CA LYS A 66 -12.88 -5.49 2.78
C LYS A 66 -12.33 -6.32 3.94
N ASP A 67 -13.00 -7.42 4.29
CA ASP A 67 -12.56 -8.32 5.36
C ASP A 67 -11.14 -8.86 5.08
N TYR A 68 -10.87 -9.32 3.86
CA TYR A 68 -9.55 -9.84 3.50
C TYR A 68 -8.44 -8.79 3.59
N LEU A 69 -8.71 -7.56 3.14
CA LEU A 69 -7.75 -6.46 3.29
C LEU A 69 -7.53 -6.12 4.76
N GLN A 70 -8.59 -6.07 5.56
CA GLN A 70 -8.50 -5.83 7.01
C GLN A 70 -7.70 -6.93 7.71
N TYR A 71 -7.96 -8.20 7.41
CA TYR A 71 -7.18 -9.31 7.98
C TYR A 71 -5.70 -9.23 7.64
N MET A 72 -5.34 -8.78 6.44
CA MET A 72 -3.94 -8.55 6.09
C MET A 72 -3.32 -7.40 6.88
N GLU A 73 -4.07 -6.33 7.16
CA GLU A 73 -3.63 -5.20 7.97
C GLU A 73 -3.50 -5.60 9.45
N ASP A 74 -4.48 -6.29 10.02
CA ASP A 74 -4.49 -6.76 11.43
C ASP A 74 -3.34 -7.76 11.73
N ASN A 75 -2.91 -8.51 10.72
CA ASN A 75 -1.79 -9.44 10.85
C ASN A 75 -0.45 -8.86 10.36
N TYR A 76 -0.34 -7.54 10.24
CA TYR A 76 0.89 -6.84 9.86
C TYR A 76 1.51 -7.30 8.54
N LEU A 77 0.70 -7.80 7.61
CA LEU A 77 1.17 -8.07 6.25
C LEU A 77 1.20 -6.77 5.44
N LEU A 78 0.18 -5.93 5.63
CA LEU A 78 -0.02 -4.66 4.96
C LEU A 78 -0.26 -3.52 5.95
N PHE A 79 -0.16 -2.30 5.45
CA PHE A 79 -0.77 -1.10 6.02
C PHE A 79 -1.26 -0.18 4.90
N SER A 80 -2.18 0.71 5.24
CA SER A 80 -2.79 1.63 4.28
C SER A 80 -2.54 3.09 4.66
N LEU A 81 -2.37 3.93 3.65
CA LEU A 81 -2.41 5.38 3.79
C LEU A 81 -3.66 5.94 3.14
N LEU A 82 -4.26 6.92 3.80
CA LEU A 82 -5.41 7.68 3.33
C LEU A 82 -4.95 8.88 2.51
N ASN A 83 -5.78 9.35 1.58
CA ASN A 83 -5.53 10.61 0.90
C ASN A 83 -5.96 11.79 1.79
N TYR A 84 -5.02 12.63 2.20
CA TYR A 84 -5.32 13.80 3.02
C TYR A 84 -6.32 14.76 2.38
N ALA A 85 -6.29 14.88 1.04
CA ALA A 85 -7.12 15.81 0.28
C ALA A 85 -8.53 15.28 -0.03
N SER A 86 -8.83 14.01 0.23
CA SER A 86 -10.11 13.39 -0.09
C SER A 86 -11.11 13.48 1.07
N PRO A 87 -12.42 13.55 0.78
CA PRO A 87 -13.45 13.44 1.81
C PRO A 87 -13.41 12.03 2.43
N ILE A 88 -13.91 11.91 3.68
CA ILE A 88 -13.90 10.65 4.46
C ILE A 88 -14.51 9.48 3.69
N SER A 89 -15.60 9.68 2.97
CA SER A 89 -16.25 8.63 2.18
C SER A 89 -15.36 8.04 1.10
N GLU A 90 -14.47 8.84 0.54
CA GLU A 90 -13.51 8.37 -0.47
C GLU A 90 -12.29 7.73 0.20
N GLN A 91 -11.82 8.24 1.32
CA GLN A 91 -10.71 7.68 2.09
C GLN A 91 -10.97 6.22 2.49
N GLU A 92 -12.21 5.84 2.73
CA GLU A 92 -12.59 4.46 3.05
C GLU A 92 -12.50 3.50 1.85
N THR A 93 -12.56 4.01 0.65
CA THR A 93 -12.64 3.18 -0.57
C THR A 93 -11.38 3.21 -1.42
N ILE A 94 -10.61 4.30 -1.38
CA ILE A 94 -9.39 4.49 -2.17
C ILE A 94 -8.21 4.73 -1.22
N LYS A 95 -7.27 3.80 -1.19
CA LYS A 95 -6.09 3.87 -0.32
C LYS A 95 -4.82 3.51 -1.10
N LYS A 96 -3.68 4.11 -0.75
CA LYS A 96 -2.36 3.55 -1.08
C LYS A 96 -2.06 2.44 -0.07
N ARG A 97 -1.66 1.26 -0.54
CA ARG A 97 -1.34 0.12 0.32
C ARG A 97 0.12 -0.27 0.16
N TYR A 98 0.73 -0.58 1.30
CA TYR A 98 2.14 -0.92 1.40
C TYR A 98 2.32 -2.22 2.17
N TYR A 99 3.40 -2.94 1.90
CA TYR A 99 3.79 -4.12 2.68
C TYR A 99 4.62 -3.72 3.89
N MET A 100 4.40 -4.40 5.02
CA MET A 100 5.18 -4.17 6.25
C MET A 100 6.63 -4.65 6.15
N ASP A 101 6.99 -5.38 5.09
CA ASP A 101 8.34 -5.88 4.85
C ASP A 101 8.66 -5.94 3.35
N ASN A 102 9.81 -5.38 2.96
CA ASN A 102 10.26 -5.36 1.56
C ASN A 102 10.63 -6.75 1.02
N GLY A 103 11.05 -7.67 1.88
CA GLY A 103 11.31 -9.06 1.48
C GLY A 103 10.04 -9.77 1.06
N LEU A 104 8.93 -9.53 1.79
CA LEU A 104 7.60 -10.05 1.44
C LEU A 104 7.10 -9.43 0.12
N LEU A 105 7.20 -8.11 -0.02
CA LEU A 105 6.82 -7.41 -1.25
C LEU A 105 7.60 -7.91 -2.47
N ASN A 106 8.91 -8.12 -2.33
CA ASN A 106 9.77 -8.57 -3.42
C ASN A 106 9.42 -9.96 -4.00
N ASN A 107 8.63 -10.77 -3.27
CA ASN A 107 8.10 -12.03 -3.80
C ASN A 107 7.11 -11.82 -4.96
N PHE A 108 6.52 -10.64 -5.08
CA PHE A 108 5.48 -10.31 -6.08
C PHE A 108 6.00 -9.44 -7.22
N LEU A 109 7.21 -8.89 -7.08
CA LEU A 109 7.75 -7.94 -8.04
C LEU A 109 8.73 -8.60 -9.00
N PHE A 110 8.60 -8.24 -10.28
CA PHE A 110 9.59 -8.49 -11.31
C PHE A 110 10.16 -7.14 -11.74
N LYS A 111 11.40 -6.81 -11.31
CA LYS A 111 12.00 -5.47 -11.42
C LYS A 111 11.16 -4.42 -10.64
N GLY A 112 11.55 -4.15 -9.43
CA GLY A 112 10.73 -3.32 -8.54
C GLY A 112 11.51 -2.36 -7.66
N GLU A 113 12.71 -1.91 -8.09
CA GLU A 113 13.59 -1.06 -7.27
C GLU A 113 12.85 0.19 -6.77
N THR A 114 12.14 0.89 -7.66
CA THR A 114 11.32 2.07 -7.30
C THR A 114 10.25 1.72 -6.27
N LYS A 115 9.52 0.60 -6.50
CA LYS A 115 8.48 0.15 -5.57
C LYS A 115 9.04 -0.25 -4.21
N LEU A 116 10.20 -0.91 -4.20
CA LEU A 116 10.86 -1.30 -2.96
C LEU A 116 11.39 -0.08 -2.20
N LEU A 117 11.90 0.95 -2.89
CA LEU A 117 12.35 2.19 -2.27
C LEU A 117 11.17 2.92 -1.61
N GLU A 118 10.09 3.16 -2.36
CA GLU A 118 8.92 3.85 -1.80
C GLU A 118 8.30 3.06 -0.66
N ASN A 119 8.19 1.72 -0.78
CA ASN A 119 7.70 0.88 0.30
C ASN A 119 8.62 0.93 1.54
N LEU A 120 9.95 1.04 1.36
CA LEU A 120 10.90 1.22 2.48
C LEU A 120 10.69 2.55 3.18
N CYS A 121 10.52 3.63 2.42
CA CYS A 121 10.17 4.95 2.96
C CYS A 121 8.85 4.89 3.72
N ALA A 122 7.82 4.25 3.13
CA ALA A 122 6.52 4.06 3.77
C ALA A 122 6.64 3.32 5.11
N ILE A 123 7.38 2.20 5.17
CA ILE A 123 7.61 1.44 6.41
C ILE A 123 8.27 2.33 7.48
N HIS A 124 9.29 3.10 7.10
CA HIS A 124 10.01 3.95 8.05
C HIS A 124 9.11 5.05 8.62
N LEU A 125 8.38 5.74 7.76
CA LEU A 125 7.44 6.79 8.17
C LEU A 125 6.27 6.21 8.98
N PHE A 126 5.70 5.08 8.55
CA PHE A 126 4.63 4.41 9.27
C PHE A 126 5.06 4.06 10.71
N LYS A 127 6.22 3.46 10.90
CA LYS A 127 6.76 3.14 12.25
C LYS A 127 6.94 4.38 13.12
N ARG A 128 7.22 5.53 12.53
CA ARG A 128 7.40 6.79 13.26
C ARG A 128 6.07 7.44 13.65
N TYR A 129 5.06 7.36 12.77
CA TYR A 129 3.82 8.12 12.88
C TYR A 129 2.56 7.28 13.14
N SER A 130 2.67 5.96 13.40
CA SER A 130 1.52 5.08 13.67
C SER A 130 1.29 4.79 15.16
N ASN A 131 1.88 5.58 16.06
CA ASN A 131 1.78 5.33 17.50
C ASN A 131 0.56 5.99 18.17
N THR A 132 -0.38 6.51 17.38
CA THR A 132 -1.59 7.19 17.85
C THR A 132 -2.83 6.54 17.25
N ASP A 133 -3.98 6.70 17.93
CA ASP A 133 -5.27 6.17 17.44
C ASP A 133 -5.73 6.88 16.16
N GLU A 134 -5.29 8.11 15.92
CA GLU A 134 -5.60 8.86 14.72
C GLU A 134 -4.48 8.79 13.68
N PRO A 135 -4.80 8.64 12.39
CA PRO A 135 -3.81 8.68 11.32
C PRO A 135 -3.01 9.98 11.32
N GLN A 136 -1.70 9.89 11.32
CA GLN A 136 -0.80 11.05 11.21
C GLN A 136 -0.04 11.07 9.88
N LEU A 137 0.05 9.94 9.20
CA LEU A 137 0.71 9.78 7.92
C LEU A 137 -0.31 9.54 6.81
N PHE A 138 -0.24 10.34 5.76
CA PHE A 138 -1.12 10.32 4.61
C PHE A 138 -0.30 10.30 3.31
N TYR A 139 -0.94 10.07 2.18
CA TYR A 139 -0.50 10.58 0.90
C TYR A 139 -1.36 11.78 0.50
N TYR A 140 -0.89 12.59 -0.43
CA TYR A 140 -1.67 13.71 -0.96
C TYR A 140 -1.87 13.51 -2.46
N ASN A 141 -3.11 13.52 -2.92
CA ASN A 141 -3.44 13.45 -4.34
C ASN A 141 -4.74 14.23 -4.62
N ARG A 142 -4.59 15.40 -5.25
CA ARG A 142 -5.69 16.24 -5.73
C ARG A 142 -5.29 16.97 -7.01
N ASN A 143 -4.54 18.06 -6.89
CA ASN A 143 -3.95 18.86 -7.97
C ASN A 143 -2.48 18.52 -8.21
N VAL A 144 -1.84 17.94 -7.21
CA VAL A 144 -0.49 17.34 -7.28
C VAL A 144 -0.50 16.01 -6.54
N GLU A 145 0.44 15.15 -6.86
CA GLU A 145 0.64 13.88 -6.13
C GLU A 145 1.91 13.98 -5.29
N VAL A 146 1.78 13.68 -3.98
CA VAL A 146 2.91 13.55 -3.06
C VAL A 146 2.78 12.21 -2.32
N ASP A 147 3.86 11.45 -2.28
CA ASP A 147 3.85 10.08 -1.76
C ASP A 147 3.51 10.01 -0.29
N PHE A 148 4.09 10.91 0.52
CA PHE A 148 3.86 10.94 1.97
C PHE A 148 3.68 12.37 2.46
N TYR A 149 2.68 12.56 3.30
CA TYR A 149 2.37 13.85 3.92
C TYR A 149 2.06 13.68 5.40
N VAL A 150 2.73 14.46 6.25
CA VAL A 150 2.52 14.53 7.69
C VAL A 150 2.04 15.93 8.03
N PRO A 151 0.71 16.16 8.13
CA PRO A 151 0.13 17.50 8.29
C PRO A 151 0.62 18.24 9.54
N GLN A 152 0.77 17.54 10.65
CA GLN A 152 1.16 18.11 11.94
C GLN A 152 2.58 18.68 11.93
N GLU A 153 3.47 18.14 11.10
CA GLU A 153 4.84 18.63 10.93
C GLU A 153 5.01 19.51 9.70
N GLY A 154 3.95 19.68 8.88
CA GLY A 154 4.05 20.34 7.57
C GLY A 154 5.05 19.65 6.65
N MET A 155 5.28 18.35 6.85
CA MET A 155 6.30 17.60 6.13
C MET A 155 5.69 16.86 4.94
N ALA A 156 6.31 17.02 3.78
CA ALA A 156 6.00 16.28 2.55
C ALA A 156 7.25 15.55 2.06
N VAL A 157 7.09 14.29 1.65
CA VAL A 157 8.18 13.44 1.18
C VAL A 157 7.81 12.80 -0.15
N GLN A 158 8.73 12.84 -1.09
CA GLN A 158 8.65 12.19 -2.39
C GLN A 158 9.77 11.15 -2.51
N ALA A 159 9.44 9.92 -2.89
CA ALA A 159 10.38 8.84 -3.00
C ALA A 159 10.73 8.58 -4.48
N SER A 160 11.93 8.92 -4.90
CA SER A 160 12.41 8.69 -6.26
C SER A 160 13.71 7.89 -6.25
N PHE A 161 13.79 6.86 -7.09
CA PHE A 161 14.98 5.99 -7.19
C PHE A 161 16.13 6.68 -7.93
N ASP A 162 15.81 7.49 -8.93
CA ASP A 162 16.79 8.25 -9.70
C ASP A 162 16.28 9.66 -9.98
N ILE A 163 17.05 10.66 -9.56
CA ILE A 163 16.79 12.08 -9.76
C ILE A 163 17.89 12.76 -10.61
N ASN A 164 18.74 11.96 -11.28
CA ASN A 164 19.79 12.50 -12.14
C ASN A 164 19.23 13.09 -13.43
N GLU A 165 18.11 12.56 -13.92
CA GLU A 165 17.41 13.15 -15.05
C GLU A 165 16.70 14.44 -14.62
N ALA A 166 17.00 15.54 -15.32
CA ALA A 166 16.47 16.87 -15.00
C ALA A 166 14.94 16.90 -14.99
N GLU A 167 14.28 16.21 -15.93
CA GLU A 167 12.82 16.14 -16.03
C GLU A 167 12.20 15.44 -14.82
N THR A 168 12.75 14.30 -14.39
CA THR A 168 12.30 13.57 -13.21
C THR A 168 12.46 14.43 -11.96
N ARG A 169 13.63 15.04 -11.78
CA ARG A 169 13.90 15.92 -10.64
C ARG A 169 12.96 17.12 -10.61
N GLU A 170 12.73 17.78 -11.73
CA GLU A 170 11.83 18.94 -11.81
C GLU A 170 10.39 18.55 -11.46
N ARG A 171 9.91 17.42 -11.95
CA ARG A 171 8.58 16.89 -11.61
C ARG A 171 8.43 16.65 -10.10
N GLU A 172 9.36 15.93 -9.48
CA GLU A 172 9.30 15.57 -8.06
C GLU A 172 9.38 16.83 -7.16
N VAL A 173 10.30 17.76 -7.46
CA VAL A 173 10.44 19.01 -6.71
C VAL A 173 9.23 19.91 -6.92
N SER A 174 8.71 20.02 -8.15
CA SER A 174 7.53 20.85 -8.45
C SER A 174 6.29 20.40 -7.68
N ALA A 175 6.10 19.09 -7.47
CA ALA A 175 4.99 18.55 -6.69
C ALA A 175 5.08 19.00 -5.22
N LEU A 176 6.27 18.95 -4.61
CA LEU A 176 6.49 19.40 -3.23
C LEU A 176 6.30 20.92 -3.09
N VAL A 177 6.82 21.71 -4.03
CA VAL A 177 6.65 23.18 -4.04
C VAL A 177 5.19 23.59 -4.23
N ALA A 178 4.45 22.86 -5.07
CA ALA A 178 3.04 23.14 -5.31
C ALA A 178 2.18 22.82 -4.05
N LEU A 179 2.50 21.74 -3.33
CA LEU A 179 1.81 21.42 -2.07
C LEU A 179 2.01 22.50 -1.00
N ASN A 180 3.19 23.10 -0.93
CA ASN A 180 3.50 24.16 0.06
C ASN A 180 2.71 25.47 -0.16
N LYS A 181 1.98 25.58 -1.27
CA LYS A 181 1.13 26.75 -1.61
C LYS A 181 -0.36 26.49 -1.32
N VAL A 182 -0.73 25.33 -0.84
CA VAL A 182 -2.09 24.90 -0.52
C VAL A 182 -2.33 24.93 0.99
#